data_d8e8d5daf127c25665e0f056660ed497
#
_entry.id   d8e8d5daf127c25665e0f056660ed497
#
_cell.length_a   1.000
_cell.length_b   1.000
_cell.length_c   1.000
_cell.angle_alpha   90.00
_cell.angle_beta   90.00
_cell.angle_gamma   90.00
#
_symmetry.space_group_name_H-M   'P 1'
#
loop_
_entity.id
_entity.type
_entity.pdbx_description
1 polymer ?
#
loop_
_entity_poly.entity_id
_entity_poly.type
_entity_poly.pdbx_seq_one_letter_code
_entity_poly.pdbx_strand_id
1 'polypeptide(L)'
;VSVDNRKINFANGPRFIGARRADRSLDQFYNHDDEKAKEKDRTYSEFPDAAVFTKLDVKEDGGNLVVTANYKLGNLDKAQWTINPSGELALDYTYNFSGVVDLMGIRFDYPEDQVISKRWLGAGPYRVWQNRIHGTQYDVWENDYNDPIPGETFTYPEFKGYFGDVSWMNIQTKEGTISLTNETPDAYIGVYQPRDGRDRLLYTLPESGISVLNVIPPVRNKVNSTDLCGPSSQPKWVNGPQTGRVIFRFM
;
A
#
# COMPACT_ATOMS: atom_id res chain seq x y z
N VAL A 1 2.08 7.49 -18.28
CA VAL A 1 2.49 8.89 -18.20
C VAL A 1 3.68 9.12 -19.10
N SER A 2 3.79 10.29 -19.73
CA SER A 2 4.97 10.67 -20.55
C SER A 2 5.53 11.99 -20.04
N VAL A 3 6.83 12.03 -19.82
CA VAL A 3 7.57 13.20 -19.34
C VAL A 3 8.86 13.33 -20.17
N ASP A 4 9.08 14.47 -20.79
CA ASP A 4 10.29 14.76 -21.61
C ASP A 4 10.61 13.63 -22.63
N ASN A 5 9.60 13.15 -23.35
CA ASN A 5 9.67 12.02 -24.29
C ASN A 5 10.01 10.65 -23.66
N ARG A 6 10.10 10.54 -22.34
CA ARG A 6 10.20 9.26 -21.64
C ARG A 6 8.83 8.78 -21.20
N LYS A 7 8.58 7.50 -21.32
CA LYS A 7 7.34 6.86 -20.88
C LYS A 7 7.57 6.19 -19.54
N ILE A 8 6.76 6.57 -18.55
CA ILE A 8 6.68 5.89 -17.26
C ILE A 8 5.41 5.05 -17.26
N ASN A 9 5.53 3.74 -17.06
CA ASN A 9 4.42 2.78 -17.17
C ASN A 9 3.47 2.79 -15.94
N PHE A 10 3.35 3.93 -15.27
CA PHE A 10 2.39 4.12 -14.20
C PHE A 10 0.96 4.02 -14.75
N ALA A 11 0.22 3.03 -14.33
CA ALA A 11 -1.05 2.66 -14.95
C ALA A 11 -2.09 2.13 -13.94
N ASN A 12 -3.33 2.00 -14.41
CA ASN A 12 -4.45 1.33 -13.73
C ASN A 12 -4.66 1.76 -12.28
N GLY A 13 -4.85 3.04 -12.05
CA GLY A 13 -5.17 3.51 -10.70
C GLY A 13 -5.96 4.81 -10.70
N PRO A 14 -6.58 5.14 -9.57
CA PRO A 14 -6.61 4.30 -8.37
C PRO A 14 -7.55 3.10 -8.51
N ARG A 15 -7.18 1.98 -7.89
CA ARG A 15 -8.03 0.81 -7.70
C ARG A 15 -8.17 0.54 -6.20
N PHE A 16 -9.33 0.06 -5.76
CA PHE A 16 -9.48 -0.39 -4.39
C PHE A 16 -8.63 -1.63 -4.14
N ILE A 17 -7.99 -1.69 -2.97
CA ILE A 17 -7.36 -2.87 -2.43
C ILE A 17 -7.89 -3.12 -1.03
N GLY A 18 -8.32 -4.34 -0.76
CA GLY A 18 -8.73 -4.76 0.57
C GLY A 18 -8.57 -6.24 0.74
N ALA A 19 -8.19 -6.67 1.93
CA ALA A 19 -8.00 -8.07 2.22
C ALA A 19 -8.23 -8.40 3.69
N ARG A 20 -8.62 -9.65 3.91
CA ARG A 20 -8.73 -10.27 5.21
C ARG A 20 -7.76 -11.42 5.33
N ARG A 21 -7.03 -11.49 6.44
CA ARG A 21 -6.20 -12.63 6.79
C ARG A 21 -7.07 -13.82 7.18
N ALA A 22 -6.63 -15.03 6.86
CA ALA A 22 -7.21 -16.26 7.42
C ALA A 22 -7.15 -16.24 8.95
N ASP A 23 -8.13 -16.87 9.61
CA ASP A 23 -8.37 -16.72 11.05
C ASP A 23 -7.28 -17.29 11.96
N ARG A 24 -6.23 -17.89 11.40
CA ARG A 24 -5.15 -18.48 12.19
C ARG A 24 -3.88 -17.65 12.20
N SER A 25 -3.09 -17.84 13.25
CA SER A 25 -1.75 -17.29 13.34
C SER A 25 -0.92 -17.66 12.12
N LEU A 26 -0.23 -16.68 11.55
CA LEU A 26 0.72 -16.90 10.45
C LEU A 26 1.89 -17.79 10.85
N ASP A 27 2.05 -18.09 12.13
CA ASP A 27 3.15 -18.85 12.71
C ASP A 27 2.78 -20.22 13.26
N GLN A 28 1.66 -20.78 12.88
CA GLN A 28 1.39 -22.20 13.15
C GLN A 28 2.34 -23.15 12.39
N PHE A 29 3.54 -22.66 12.12
CA PHE A 29 4.65 -23.39 11.55
C PHE A 29 5.05 -24.63 12.29
N TYR A 30 4.79 -24.65 13.57
CA TYR A 30 5.26 -25.68 14.46
C TYR A 30 4.30 -26.86 14.60
N ASN A 31 3.10 -26.75 14.05
CA ASN A 31 2.23 -27.91 13.87
C ASN A 31 2.61 -28.63 12.57
N HIS A 32 3.54 -29.56 12.69
CA HIS A 32 4.19 -30.23 11.57
C HIS A 32 3.33 -31.17 10.74
N ASP A 33 2.09 -31.43 11.14
CA ASP A 33 1.34 -32.59 10.63
C ASP A 33 0.44 -32.31 9.42
N ASP A 34 0.25 -31.05 9.02
CA ASP A 34 -0.55 -30.73 7.84
C ASP A 34 0.01 -29.54 7.03
N GLU A 35 0.86 -29.86 6.06
CA GLU A 35 1.47 -28.86 5.17
C GLU A 35 0.44 -28.09 4.32
N LYS A 36 -0.64 -28.73 3.92
CA LYS A 36 -1.71 -28.09 3.11
C LYS A 36 -2.56 -27.14 3.94
N ALA A 37 -2.85 -27.49 5.20
CA ALA A 37 -3.51 -26.57 6.12
C ALA A 37 -2.66 -25.34 6.39
N LYS A 38 -1.35 -25.51 6.54
CA LYS A 38 -0.39 -24.42 6.73
C LYS A 38 -0.39 -23.42 5.57
N GLU A 39 -0.44 -23.89 4.34
CA GLU A 39 -0.46 -23.01 3.15
C GLU A 39 -1.76 -22.19 3.09
N LYS A 40 -2.90 -22.82 3.37
CA LYS A 40 -4.21 -22.16 3.40
C LYS A 40 -4.32 -21.12 4.52
N ASP A 41 -3.74 -21.40 5.67
CA ASP A 41 -3.80 -20.55 6.86
C ASP A 41 -2.91 -19.29 6.73
N ARG A 42 -2.08 -19.22 5.70
CA ARG A 42 -1.09 -18.13 5.48
C ARG A 42 -1.52 -17.11 4.45
N THR A 43 -2.60 -17.35 3.76
CA THR A 43 -3.06 -16.48 2.67
C THR A 43 -4.01 -15.41 3.18
N TYR A 44 -3.92 -14.24 2.56
CA TYR A 44 -4.94 -13.21 2.67
C TYR A 44 -6.02 -13.47 1.61
N SER A 45 -7.28 -13.37 2.01
CA SER A 45 -8.39 -13.34 1.07
C SER A 45 -8.63 -11.91 0.63
N GLU A 46 -8.41 -11.63 -0.65
CA GLU A 46 -8.66 -10.31 -1.24
C GLU A 46 -10.16 -10.09 -1.43
N PHE A 47 -10.62 -8.85 -1.19
CA PHE A 47 -11.95 -8.44 -1.57
C PHE A 47 -11.98 -8.12 -3.06
N PRO A 48 -13.07 -8.48 -3.77
CA PRO A 48 -13.17 -8.19 -5.20
C PRO A 48 -13.12 -6.68 -5.48
N ASP A 49 -12.28 -6.27 -6.41
CA ASP A 49 -12.35 -4.94 -7.01
C ASP A 49 -13.40 -4.98 -8.13
N ALA A 50 -14.65 -4.77 -7.74
CA ALA A 50 -15.81 -4.84 -8.63
C ALA A 50 -16.29 -3.46 -9.11
N ALA A 51 -15.46 -2.42 -8.93
CA ALA A 51 -15.83 -1.07 -9.34
C ALA A 51 -15.97 -0.97 -10.86
N VAL A 52 -17.13 -0.50 -11.30
CA VAL A 52 -17.44 -0.29 -12.71
C VAL A 52 -17.45 1.21 -12.99
N PHE A 53 -16.56 1.65 -13.85
CA PHE A 53 -16.55 3.02 -14.35
C PHE A 53 -17.91 3.40 -14.97
N THR A 54 -18.41 4.58 -14.65
CA THR A 54 -19.72 5.06 -15.13
C THR A 54 -19.64 6.33 -15.93
N LYS A 55 -18.83 7.29 -15.50
CA LYS A 55 -18.79 8.63 -16.07
C LYS A 55 -17.43 9.27 -15.88
N LEU A 56 -16.98 9.98 -16.89
CA LEU A 56 -15.85 10.90 -16.84
C LEU A 56 -16.35 12.32 -17.06
N ASP A 57 -16.03 13.20 -16.13
CA ASP A 57 -16.25 14.64 -16.25
C ASP A 57 -14.88 15.33 -16.36
N VAL A 58 -14.73 16.21 -17.34
CA VAL A 58 -13.50 16.98 -17.55
C VAL A 58 -13.87 18.45 -17.58
N LYS A 59 -13.17 19.26 -16.78
CA LYS A 59 -13.34 20.72 -16.76
C LYS A 59 -12.02 21.42 -16.53
N GLU A 60 -11.95 22.67 -16.97
CA GLU A 60 -10.90 23.60 -16.55
C GLU A 60 -11.36 24.37 -15.30
N ASP A 61 -10.45 24.55 -14.36
CA ASP A 61 -10.73 25.24 -13.09
C ASP A 61 -9.46 25.95 -12.60
N GLY A 62 -9.46 27.28 -12.63
CA GLY A 62 -8.33 28.09 -12.19
C GLY A 62 -7.00 27.79 -12.91
N GLY A 63 -7.05 27.44 -14.20
CA GLY A 63 -5.88 27.07 -14.99
C GLY A 63 -5.44 25.61 -14.83
N ASN A 64 -6.13 24.84 -14.02
CA ASN A 64 -5.90 23.39 -13.87
C ASN A 64 -6.90 22.61 -14.72
N LEU A 65 -6.49 21.42 -15.17
CA LEU A 65 -7.40 20.44 -15.75
C LEU A 65 -7.89 19.49 -14.64
N VAL A 66 -9.20 19.47 -14.41
CA VAL A 66 -9.84 18.58 -13.42
C VAL A 66 -10.57 17.47 -14.15
N VAL A 67 -10.17 16.22 -13.86
CA VAL A 67 -10.72 15.00 -14.46
C VAL A 67 -11.35 14.17 -13.35
N THR A 68 -12.66 13.98 -13.37
CA THR A 68 -13.39 13.22 -12.36
C THR A 68 -13.95 11.94 -12.95
N ALA A 69 -13.54 10.80 -12.44
CA ALA A 69 -14.11 9.50 -12.73
C ALA A 69 -15.03 9.06 -11.59
N ASN A 70 -16.24 8.64 -11.94
CA ASN A 70 -17.21 8.09 -11.01
C ASN A 70 -17.42 6.61 -11.29
N TYR A 71 -17.65 5.86 -10.24
CA TYR A 71 -17.81 4.42 -10.30
C TYR A 71 -19.15 3.99 -9.67
N LYS A 72 -19.58 2.80 -9.97
CA LYS A 72 -20.69 2.10 -9.32
C LYS A 72 -20.27 0.67 -9.07
N LEU A 73 -20.95 -0.01 -8.16
CA LEU A 73 -20.57 -1.34 -7.67
C LEU A 73 -19.16 -1.34 -7.06
N GLY A 74 -18.79 -2.41 -6.39
CA GLY A 74 -17.49 -2.46 -5.70
C GLY A 74 -17.33 -1.39 -4.63
N ASN A 75 -16.10 -1.05 -4.33
CA ASN A 75 -15.77 -0.17 -3.21
C ASN A 75 -15.31 1.24 -3.64
N LEU A 76 -14.70 1.40 -4.80
CA LEU A 76 -14.26 2.71 -5.29
C LEU A 76 -15.47 3.50 -5.80
N ASP A 77 -15.69 4.68 -5.24
CA ASP A 77 -16.81 5.56 -5.62
C ASP A 77 -16.37 6.65 -6.60
N LYS A 78 -15.24 7.31 -6.31
CA LYS A 78 -14.79 8.49 -7.04
C LYS A 78 -13.27 8.59 -7.06
N ALA A 79 -12.72 9.01 -8.19
CA ALA A 79 -11.35 9.49 -8.34
C ALA A 79 -11.35 10.82 -9.10
N GLN A 80 -10.78 11.86 -8.50
CA GLN A 80 -10.69 13.19 -9.13
C GLN A 80 -9.22 13.59 -9.21
N TRP A 81 -8.74 13.73 -10.43
CA TRP A 81 -7.41 14.22 -10.73
C TRP A 81 -7.44 15.71 -11.02
N THR A 82 -6.62 16.48 -10.31
CA THR A 82 -6.34 17.89 -10.63
C THR A 82 -4.91 17.95 -11.17
N ILE A 83 -4.80 18.28 -12.44
CA ILE A 83 -3.54 18.37 -13.17
C ILE A 83 -3.21 19.85 -13.35
N ASN A 84 -2.10 20.29 -12.75
CA ASN A 84 -1.69 21.67 -12.86
C ASN A 84 -0.64 21.86 -13.99
N PRO A 85 -0.43 23.09 -14.48
CA PRO A 85 0.53 23.36 -15.54
C PRO A 85 2.00 23.04 -15.17
N SER A 86 2.33 22.93 -13.88
CA SER A 86 3.67 22.55 -13.43
C SER A 86 3.91 21.03 -13.45
N GLY A 87 2.92 20.24 -13.87
CA GLY A 87 3.03 18.78 -13.97
C GLY A 87 2.73 18.02 -12.67
N GLU A 88 2.14 18.67 -11.68
CA GLU A 88 1.60 17.97 -10.51
C GLU A 88 0.24 17.34 -10.84
N LEU A 89 0.04 16.14 -10.36
CA LEU A 89 -1.20 15.38 -10.47
C LEU A 89 -1.73 15.10 -9.06
N ALA A 90 -2.62 15.95 -8.56
CA ALA A 90 -3.28 15.73 -7.28
C ALA A 90 -4.49 14.82 -7.48
N LEU A 91 -4.55 13.73 -6.73
CA LEU A 91 -5.67 12.80 -6.70
C LEU A 91 -6.44 12.94 -5.40
N ASP A 92 -7.69 13.32 -5.49
CA ASP A 92 -8.70 13.17 -4.45
C ASP A 92 -9.51 11.91 -4.72
N TYR A 93 -9.62 11.01 -3.76
CA TYR A 93 -10.34 9.75 -3.93
C TYR A 93 -11.31 9.47 -2.79
N THR A 94 -12.34 8.72 -3.12
CA THR A 94 -13.32 8.20 -2.15
C THR A 94 -13.60 6.75 -2.45
N TYR A 95 -13.54 5.90 -1.45
CA TYR A 95 -14.03 4.54 -1.51
C TYR A 95 -14.86 4.21 -0.27
N ASN A 96 -15.73 3.21 -0.38
CA ASN A 96 -16.67 2.83 0.67
C ASN A 96 -16.44 1.39 1.09
N PHE A 97 -16.33 1.15 2.39
CA PHE A 97 -16.20 -0.20 2.92
C PHE A 97 -16.88 -0.28 4.29
N SER A 98 -17.54 -1.41 4.53
CA SER A 98 -18.10 -1.73 5.85
C SER A 98 -17.82 -3.20 6.16
N GLY A 99 -17.08 -3.45 7.23
CA GLY A 99 -16.70 -4.80 7.63
C GLY A 99 -15.36 -4.87 8.33
N VAL A 100 -14.91 -6.09 8.52
CA VAL A 100 -13.63 -6.41 9.16
C VAL A 100 -12.55 -6.57 8.11
N VAL A 101 -11.39 -5.95 8.33
CA VAL A 101 -10.32 -5.89 7.34
C VAL A 101 -8.94 -5.91 8.02
N ASP A 102 -7.97 -6.51 7.37
CA ASP A 102 -6.56 -6.49 7.80
C ASP A 102 -5.70 -5.55 6.93
N LEU A 103 -6.06 -5.36 5.66
CA LEU A 103 -5.39 -4.44 4.73
C LEU A 103 -6.42 -3.72 3.88
N MET A 104 -6.32 -2.39 3.75
CA MET A 104 -7.28 -1.63 2.96
C MET A 104 -6.74 -0.27 2.52
N GLY A 105 -7.07 0.13 1.29
CA GLY A 105 -6.74 1.42 0.72
C GLY A 105 -6.95 1.47 -0.79
N ILE A 106 -6.12 2.25 -1.45
CA ILE A 106 -6.04 2.31 -2.92
C ILE A 106 -4.66 1.90 -3.40
N ARG A 107 -4.59 1.40 -4.63
CA ARG A 107 -3.34 1.00 -5.28
C ARG A 107 -3.25 1.50 -6.72
N PHE A 108 -2.01 1.56 -7.19
CA PHE A 108 -1.63 1.83 -8.58
C PHE A 108 -0.72 0.73 -9.07
N ASP A 109 -0.98 0.26 -10.29
CA ASP A 109 -0.12 -0.74 -10.92
C ASP A 109 1.13 -0.04 -11.49
N TYR A 110 2.29 -0.57 -11.13
CA TYR A 110 3.57 -0.19 -11.72
C TYR A 110 4.45 -1.45 -11.80
N PRO A 111 5.26 -1.68 -12.84
CA PRO A 111 6.11 -2.87 -12.92
C PRO A 111 7.15 -2.90 -11.80
N GLU A 112 7.13 -3.95 -10.99
CA GLU A 112 8.00 -4.08 -9.81
C GLU A 112 9.49 -4.09 -10.16
N ASP A 113 9.86 -4.73 -11.27
CA ASP A 113 11.24 -4.84 -11.76
C ASP A 113 11.83 -3.51 -12.24
N GLN A 114 11.03 -2.46 -12.35
CA GLN A 114 11.48 -1.11 -12.68
C GLN A 114 11.97 -0.34 -11.46
N VAL A 115 11.58 -0.71 -10.23
CA VAL A 115 11.93 0.01 -9.01
C VAL A 115 13.36 -0.27 -8.59
N ILE A 116 14.14 0.80 -8.33
CA ILE A 116 15.55 0.74 -7.94
C ILE A 116 15.71 1.03 -6.45
N SER A 117 15.21 2.18 -6.00
CA SER A 117 15.36 2.63 -4.61
C SER A 117 14.22 3.54 -4.18
N LYS A 118 14.18 3.86 -2.90
CA LYS A 118 13.21 4.80 -2.32
C LYS A 118 13.92 5.75 -1.38
N ARG A 119 13.52 7.02 -1.43
CA ARG A 119 13.89 8.05 -0.45
C ARG A 119 12.62 8.70 0.06
N TRP A 120 12.46 8.81 1.39
CA TRP A 120 11.23 9.34 1.97
C TRP A 120 11.48 10.17 3.22
N LEU A 121 10.58 11.12 3.48
CA LEU A 121 10.43 11.79 4.76
C LEU A 121 9.27 11.13 5.49
N GLY A 122 9.53 10.50 6.62
CA GLY A 122 8.54 9.76 7.40
C GLY A 122 9.18 8.88 8.46
N ALA A 123 8.40 7.94 8.99
CA ALA A 123 8.88 6.96 9.95
C ALA A 123 9.91 6.01 9.31
N GLY A 124 11.03 5.81 9.99
CA GLY A 124 12.12 4.95 9.53
C GLY A 124 13.14 4.66 10.64
N PRO A 125 14.26 3.99 10.32
CA PRO A 125 14.70 3.49 9.03
C PRO A 125 13.95 2.27 8.51
N TYR A 126 13.31 1.48 9.39
CA TYR A 126 12.59 0.27 9.00
C TYR A 126 11.09 0.53 8.83
N ARG A 127 10.48 -0.32 8.03
CA ARG A 127 9.06 -0.28 7.72
C ARG A 127 8.23 -0.85 8.87
N VAL A 128 6.98 -0.48 8.95
CA VAL A 128 6.08 -0.78 10.07
C VAL A 128 4.99 -1.79 9.70
N TRP A 129 4.42 -2.42 10.73
CA TRP A 129 3.23 -3.25 10.70
C TRP A 129 2.25 -2.73 11.76
N GLN A 130 0.98 -3.09 11.67
CA GLN A 130 -0.04 -2.63 12.62
C GLN A 130 0.36 -2.85 14.10
N ASN A 131 1.00 -3.98 14.41
CA ASN A 131 1.46 -4.32 15.75
C ASN A 131 2.94 -4.01 16.00
N ARG A 132 3.60 -3.32 15.09
CA ARG A 132 5.01 -2.95 15.17
C ARG A 132 5.25 -1.58 14.52
N ILE A 133 4.79 -0.55 15.18
CA ILE A 133 4.92 0.84 14.73
C ILE A 133 5.90 1.66 15.58
N HIS A 134 6.26 1.18 16.77
CA HIS A 134 7.16 1.89 17.68
C HIS A 134 8.64 1.65 17.35
N GLY A 135 9.47 2.62 17.71
CA GLY A 135 10.93 2.56 17.55
C GLY A 135 11.44 3.17 16.23
N THR A 136 10.53 3.61 15.36
CA THR A 136 10.86 4.45 14.21
C THR A 136 11.10 5.90 14.63
N GLN A 137 11.85 6.64 13.82
CA GLN A 137 12.07 8.08 13.96
C GLN A 137 11.59 8.78 12.71
N TYR A 138 11.08 9.99 12.86
CA TYR A 138 10.66 10.81 11.74
C TYR A 138 11.86 11.57 11.19
N ASP A 139 12.36 11.17 10.02
CA ASP A 139 13.51 11.77 9.35
C ASP A 139 13.47 11.46 7.84
N VAL A 140 14.49 11.89 7.12
CA VAL A 140 14.71 11.53 5.71
C VAL A 140 15.53 10.24 5.65
N TRP A 141 14.95 9.23 5.06
CA TRP A 141 15.53 7.90 4.91
C TRP A 141 15.69 7.54 3.44
N GLU A 142 16.63 6.65 3.16
CA GLU A 142 16.85 6.10 1.83
C GLU A 142 17.28 4.65 1.91
N ASN A 143 16.77 3.81 1.02
CA ASN A 143 17.24 2.44 0.85
C ASN A 143 16.96 1.91 -0.55
N ASP A 144 17.70 0.86 -0.92
CA ASP A 144 17.44 0.11 -2.14
C ASP A 144 16.06 -0.55 -2.10
N TYR A 145 15.59 -0.94 -3.30
CA TYR A 145 14.32 -1.63 -3.40
C TYR A 145 14.31 -2.90 -2.53
N ASN A 146 13.28 -2.96 -1.67
CA ASN A 146 13.01 -4.06 -0.76
C ASN A 146 14.04 -4.30 0.36
N ASP A 147 15.05 -3.46 0.53
CA ASP A 147 15.86 -3.46 1.73
C ASP A 147 15.06 -2.99 2.94
N PRO A 148 15.08 -3.73 4.05
CA PRO A 148 14.29 -3.39 5.23
C PRO A 148 14.89 -2.24 6.05
N ILE A 149 16.22 -2.15 6.10
CA ILE A 149 16.95 -1.15 6.87
C ILE A 149 18.10 -0.63 5.99
N PRO A 150 18.36 0.69 5.94
CA PRO A 150 19.50 1.24 5.21
C PRO A 150 20.83 0.61 5.65
N GLY A 151 21.55 0.06 4.69
CA GLY A 151 22.85 -0.57 4.92
C GLY A 151 22.81 -1.98 5.51
N GLU A 152 21.62 -2.57 5.66
CA GLU A 152 21.45 -3.93 6.20
C GLU A 152 20.67 -4.82 5.24
N THR A 153 21.19 -6.00 4.98
CA THR A 153 20.51 -7.07 4.23
C THR A 153 19.71 -7.97 5.18
N PHE A 154 18.77 -7.41 5.90
CA PHE A 154 18.00 -8.16 6.89
C PHE A 154 16.82 -8.87 6.23
N THR A 155 16.72 -10.18 6.39
CA THR A 155 15.77 -11.02 5.64
C THR A 155 14.48 -11.32 6.38
N TYR A 156 14.33 -10.89 7.62
CA TYR A 156 13.11 -11.15 8.39
C TYR A 156 11.97 -10.21 8.00
N PRO A 157 10.75 -10.73 7.80
CA PRO A 157 9.60 -9.96 7.37
C PRO A 157 9.19 -8.88 8.39
N GLU A 158 9.59 -9.00 9.64
CA GLU A 158 9.32 -8.04 10.69
C GLU A 158 9.79 -6.61 10.37
N PHE A 159 10.80 -6.47 9.52
CA PHE A 159 11.33 -5.18 9.10
C PHE A 159 10.89 -4.77 7.68
N LYS A 160 10.16 -5.64 7.01
CA LYS A 160 9.62 -5.42 5.66
C LYS A 160 8.11 -5.23 5.75
N GLY A 161 7.66 -4.07 6.09
CA GLY A 161 6.25 -3.72 6.19
C GLY A 161 5.87 -2.61 5.23
N TYR A 162 5.27 -1.59 5.81
CA TYR A 162 4.75 -0.43 5.13
C TYR A 162 5.45 0.82 5.66
N PHE A 163 5.45 1.91 4.89
CA PHE A 163 6.04 3.18 5.29
C PHE A 163 5.00 3.98 6.06
N GLY A 164 5.29 4.30 7.31
CA GLY A 164 4.42 5.09 8.19
C GLY A 164 4.78 6.57 8.19
N ASP A 165 3.83 7.42 8.56
CA ASP A 165 3.99 8.88 8.73
C ASP A 165 4.68 9.57 7.54
N VAL A 166 4.44 9.07 6.33
CA VAL A 166 5.10 9.57 5.12
C VAL A 166 4.50 10.91 4.73
N SER A 167 5.34 11.96 4.71
CA SER A 167 4.99 13.24 4.10
C SER A 167 5.26 13.23 2.60
N TRP A 168 6.41 12.72 2.19
CA TRP A 168 6.72 12.54 0.77
C TRP A 168 7.62 11.32 0.56
N MET A 169 7.56 10.75 -0.64
CA MET A 169 8.40 9.64 -1.07
C MET A 169 8.79 9.81 -2.54
N ASN A 170 10.06 9.64 -2.82
CA ASN A 170 10.60 9.53 -4.17
C ASN A 170 10.96 8.07 -4.43
N ILE A 171 10.32 7.48 -5.43
CA ILE A 171 10.60 6.13 -5.90
C ILE A 171 11.45 6.25 -7.17
N GLN A 172 12.73 5.91 -7.06
CA GLN A 172 13.63 5.88 -8.20
C GLN A 172 13.37 4.64 -9.02
N THR A 173 13.21 4.80 -10.32
CA THR A 173 12.93 3.70 -11.24
C THR A 173 13.86 3.76 -12.45
N LYS A 174 13.91 2.69 -13.25
CA LYS A 174 14.64 2.66 -14.52
C LYS A 174 14.05 3.60 -15.58
N GLU A 175 12.80 4.01 -15.41
CA GLU A 175 12.07 4.88 -16.35
C GLU A 175 12.10 6.36 -15.92
N GLY A 176 12.47 6.64 -14.68
CA GLY A 176 12.47 7.99 -14.08
C GLY A 176 12.12 7.94 -12.60
N THR A 177 11.77 9.08 -12.04
CA THR A 177 11.38 9.17 -10.62
C THR A 177 9.88 9.38 -10.49
N ILE A 178 9.23 8.58 -9.65
CA ILE A 178 7.86 8.79 -9.20
C ILE A 178 7.93 9.45 -7.83
N SER A 179 7.57 10.72 -7.76
CA SER A 179 7.45 11.45 -6.50
C SER A 179 6.01 11.44 -6.03
N LEU A 180 5.81 11.14 -4.75
CA LEU A 180 4.52 11.08 -4.08
C LEU A 180 4.55 11.98 -2.86
N THR A 181 3.59 12.90 -2.72
CA THR A 181 3.31 13.63 -1.47
C THR A 181 2.00 13.12 -0.90
N ASN A 182 2.03 12.65 0.34
CA ASN A 182 0.85 12.12 1.01
C ASN A 182 0.17 13.22 1.83
N GLU A 183 -1.07 13.52 1.50
CA GLU A 183 -1.94 14.43 2.27
C GLU A 183 -3.12 13.69 2.93
N THR A 184 -3.10 12.34 2.88
CA THR A 184 -4.10 11.51 3.57
C THR A 184 -3.65 11.29 5.01
N PRO A 185 -4.40 11.79 6.01
CA PRO A 185 -4.06 11.57 7.42
C PRO A 185 -3.98 10.09 7.77
N ASP A 186 -3.02 9.73 8.62
CA ASP A 186 -2.84 8.39 9.18
C ASP A 186 -2.70 7.26 8.13
N ALA A 187 -2.38 7.63 6.87
CA ALA A 187 -2.19 6.63 5.83
C ALA A 187 -0.75 6.13 5.79
N TYR A 188 -0.63 4.88 5.40
CA TYR A 188 0.63 4.20 5.14
C TYR A 188 0.89 4.12 3.64
N ILE A 189 2.15 4.19 3.24
CA ILE A 189 2.54 3.98 1.85
C ILE A 189 3.07 2.55 1.69
N GLY A 190 2.53 1.83 0.72
CA GLY A 190 3.05 0.53 0.30
C GLY A 190 3.84 0.67 -1.00
N VAL A 191 4.98 0.00 -1.06
CA VAL A 191 5.76 -0.16 -2.28
C VAL A 191 5.98 -1.65 -2.48
N TYR A 192 5.06 -2.28 -3.16
CA TYR A 192 4.89 -3.72 -3.35
C TYR A 192 4.74 -4.52 -2.04
N GLN A 193 4.70 -5.82 -2.21
CA GLN A 193 4.60 -6.75 -1.10
C GLN A 193 5.92 -6.85 -0.34
N PRO A 194 5.88 -6.89 0.99
CA PRO A 194 7.03 -7.31 1.75
C PRO A 194 7.41 -8.75 1.36
N ARG A 195 8.63 -8.95 0.86
CA ARG A 195 9.14 -10.28 0.52
C ARG A 195 10.18 -10.74 1.53
N ASP A 196 10.13 -12.02 1.89
CA ASP A 196 11.20 -12.68 2.59
C ASP A 196 12.25 -13.16 1.57
N GLY A 197 13.52 -12.80 1.75
CA GLY A 197 14.61 -13.22 0.89
C GLY A 197 14.98 -14.71 0.97
N ARG A 198 14.24 -15.52 1.74
CA ARG A 198 14.51 -16.95 1.97
C ARG A 198 13.54 -17.90 1.28
N ASP A 199 12.71 -17.42 0.34
CA ASP A 199 11.63 -18.21 -0.31
C ASP A 199 10.66 -18.88 0.67
N ARG A 200 10.69 -18.52 1.92
CA ARG A 200 9.76 -18.96 2.94
C ARG A 200 8.62 -17.98 3.07
N LEU A 201 7.90 -17.75 1.98
CA LEU A 201 6.66 -17.00 2.01
C LEU A 201 5.67 -17.70 2.93
N LEU A 202 5.69 -17.33 4.18
CA LEU A 202 4.79 -17.84 5.19
C LEU A 202 3.39 -17.30 5.04
N TYR A 203 3.23 -16.26 4.24
CA TYR A 203 1.97 -15.60 3.95
C TYR A 203 2.05 -14.87 2.62
N THR A 204 1.00 -14.95 1.87
CA THR A 204 0.83 -14.24 0.62
C THR A 204 0.01 -12.99 0.90
N LEU A 205 0.65 -11.85 0.87
CA LEU A 205 -0.04 -10.55 0.90
C LEU A 205 -0.60 -10.23 -0.48
N PRO A 206 -1.69 -9.45 -0.57
CA PRO A 206 -2.19 -8.95 -1.84
C PRO A 206 -1.13 -8.17 -2.62
N GLU A 207 -1.16 -8.29 -3.93
CA GLU A 207 -0.34 -7.43 -4.79
C GLU A 207 -0.81 -5.99 -4.64
N SER A 208 0.04 -5.14 -4.07
CA SER A 208 -0.34 -3.78 -3.72
C SER A 208 0.25 -2.71 -4.64
N GLY A 209 1.18 -3.06 -5.52
CA GLY A 209 1.85 -2.07 -6.37
C GLY A 209 2.39 -0.90 -5.55
N ILE A 210 2.13 0.34 -6.00
CA ILE A 210 2.32 1.55 -5.18
C ILE A 210 0.96 1.86 -4.56
N SER A 211 0.87 1.91 -3.23
CA SER A 211 -0.42 1.98 -2.54
C SER A 211 -0.46 3.03 -1.42
N VAL A 212 -1.64 3.58 -1.20
CA VAL A 212 -1.97 4.44 -0.05
C VAL A 212 -3.00 3.70 0.77
N LEU A 213 -2.62 3.32 1.99
CA LEU A 213 -3.36 2.35 2.81
C LEU A 213 -3.84 3.00 4.11
N ASN A 214 -5.13 2.89 4.40
CA ASN A 214 -5.72 3.32 5.67
C ASN A 214 -5.64 2.22 6.74
N VAL A 215 -5.47 0.96 6.31
CA VAL A 215 -5.27 -0.18 7.21
C VAL A 215 -4.12 -1.03 6.68
N ILE A 216 -3.17 -1.35 7.56
CA ILE A 216 -2.08 -2.29 7.30
C ILE A 216 -2.20 -3.49 8.22
N PRO A 217 -1.76 -4.68 7.80
CA PRO A 217 -1.86 -5.87 8.61
C PRO A 217 -0.85 -5.91 9.76
N PRO A 218 -1.12 -6.69 10.81
CA PRO A 218 -0.09 -7.04 11.79
C PRO A 218 0.90 -8.03 11.20
N VAL A 219 2.14 -8.00 11.68
CA VAL A 219 3.13 -9.04 11.43
C VAL A 219 3.07 -10.09 12.55
N ARG A 220 3.28 -11.31 12.21
CA ARG A 220 3.51 -12.50 13.04
C ARG A 220 3.04 -12.50 14.50
N ASN A 221 2.29 -13.53 14.82
CA ASN A 221 2.01 -13.97 16.18
C ASN A 221 2.58 -15.39 16.35
N LYS A 222 3.80 -15.50 16.81
CA LYS A 222 4.62 -16.73 16.73
C LYS A 222 3.96 -18.00 17.30
N VAL A 223 3.14 -17.91 18.28
CA VAL A 223 2.68 -19.08 19.06
C VAL A 223 1.18 -19.06 19.35
N ASN A 224 0.55 -17.90 19.28
CA ASN A 224 -0.85 -17.74 19.70
C ASN A 224 -1.77 -17.57 18.49
N SER A 225 -2.98 -18.10 18.58
CA SER A 225 -4.05 -17.75 17.66
C SER A 225 -4.35 -16.25 17.73
N THR A 226 -4.90 -15.70 16.65
CA THR A 226 -5.15 -14.24 16.55
C THR A 226 -6.04 -13.71 17.65
N ASP A 227 -7.03 -14.49 18.08
CA ASP A 227 -7.95 -14.17 19.17
C ASP A 227 -7.28 -14.04 20.55
N LEU A 228 -6.12 -14.66 20.75
CA LEU A 228 -5.34 -14.55 21.99
C LEU A 228 -4.34 -13.38 21.96
N CYS A 229 -4.23 -12.65 20.88
CA CYS A 229 -3.30 -11.55 20.73
C CYS A 229 -3.95 -10.21 21.08
N GLY A 230 -3.12 -9.25 21.48
CA GLY A 230 -3.58 -7.90 21.83
C GLY A 230 -4.24 -7.13 20.67
N PRO A 231 -4.87 -5.98 20.96
CA PRO A 231 -5.66 -5.22 19.99
C PRO A 231 -4.90 -4.84 18.70
N SER A 232 -3.60 -4.57 18.80
CA SER A 232 -2.76 -4.24 17.64
C SER A 232 -2.56 -5.40 16.66
N SER A 233 -2.88 -6.63 17.08
CA SER A 233 -2.81 -7.83 16.22
C SER A 233 -4.17 -8.26 15.70
N GLN A 234 -5.23 -7.56 16.07
CA GLN A 234 -6.59 -7.85 15.59
C GLN A 234 -6.88 -7.12 14.28
N PRO A 235 -7.75 -7.68 13.43
CA PRO A 235 -8.27 -6.97 12.28
C PRO A 235 -9.06 -5.73 12.72
N LYS A 236 -9.14 -4.74 11.85
CA LYS A 236 -9.90 -3.51 12.11
C LYS A 236 -11.33 -3.62 11.61
N TRP A 237 -12.27 -3.10 12.37
CA TRP A 237 -13.62 -2.81 11.88
C TRP A 237 -13.63 -1.43 11.23
N VAL A 238 -14.06 -1.37 9.98
CA VAL A 238 -14.24 -0.13 9.22
C VAL A 238 -15.71 0.01 8.84
N ASN A 239 -16.22 1.23 8.83
CA ASN A 239 -17.60 1.50 8.45
C ASN A 239 -17.72 2.84 7.72
N GLY A 240 -18.22 2.79 6.50
CA GLY A 240 -18.54 3.95 5.69
C GLY A 240 -17.39 4.45 4.79
N PRO A 241 -17.55 5.67 4.26
CA PRO A 241 -16.64 6.23 3.28
C PRO A 241 -15.27 6.55 3.88
N GLN A 242 -14.25 6.28 3.08
CA GLN A 242 -12.86 6.67 3.31
C GLN A 242 -12.45 7.64 2.20
N THR A 243 -11.83 8.72 2.56
CA THR A 243 -11.33 9.73 1.62
C THR A 243 -9.84 9.92 1.80
N GLY A 244 -9.18 10.33 0.75
CA GLY A 244 -7.77 10.68 0.83
C GLY A 244 -7.33 11.56 -0.32
N ARG A 245 -6.13 12.10 -0.17
CA ARG A 245 -5.47 12.91 -1.17
C ARG A 245 -4.00 12.57 -1.27
N VAL A 246 -3.53 12.42 -2.49
CA VAL A 246 -2.12 12.19 -2.81
C VAL A 246 -1.72 12.97 -4.05
N ILE A 247 -0.52 13.53 -4.06
CA ILE A 247 0.01 14.30 -5.18
C ILE A 247 1.17 13.53 -5.80
N PHE A 248 1.12 13.34 -7.11
CA PHE A 248 2.19 12.73 -7.87
C PHE A 248 2.92 13.75 -8.74
N ARG A 249 4.22 13.55 -8.87
CA ARG A 249 5.06 14.14 -9.92
C ARG A 249 5.89 13.03 -10.57
N PHE A 250 6.07 13.13 -11.87
CA PHE A 250 6.90 12.22 -12.64
C PHE A 250 8.06 13.01 -13.24
N MET A 251 9.30 12.53 -13.01
CA MET A 251 10.53 13.22 -13.40
C MET A 251 11.51 12.28 -14.12
#